data_109577627d9bda7d0063a52c7cd08702
#
_entry.id   109577627d9bda7d0063a52c7cd08702
#
_cell.length_a   1.000
_cell.length_b   1.000
_cell.length_c   1.000
_cell.angle_alpha   90.00
_cell.angle_beta   90.00
_cell.angle_gamma   90.00
#
_symmetry.space_group_name_H-M   'P 1'
#
loop_
_entity.id
_entity.type
_entity.pdbx_description
1 polymer ?
#
loop_
_entity_poly.entity_id
_entity_poly.type
_entity_poly.pdbx_seq_one_letter_code
_entity_poly.pdbx_strand_id
1 'polypeptide(L)'
;VLHGGMEFSDSCIINDDVIKAIEKCIPLGPLHNPANLMGIRACQAVMPNTPQVAVFDTAFHMTMPPKAYRYAIPTEYFKNDDIRRYGFHGTSHKYVARRTAELVGKKEFKMVNCHLGNGSSLSAIKDGKCMDTSMGLSPLAGVPMGTRSGDIDACVVQFICNKYGMSVDDCLTMLNKKSGMLALSGVSSDFRDLNDGAEAGNEDCQLALDKFAYEVAKYVGAYAAALNGIDVLTFTAGVGENDCVVRQMVCDYLGFLGVELDPELNKSRGKEMVISTPNSKVQVWVVPTNEELMIAQDTAELVNAAKQ
;
A
#
# COMPACT_ATOMS: atom_id res chain seq x y z
N VAL A 1 13.34 -3.08 5.46
CA VAL A 1 12.88 -4.46 5.74
C VAL A 1 11.41 -4.57 5.40
N LEU A 2 11.03 -5.61 4.64
CA LEU A 2 9.63 -5.75 4.24
C LEU A 2 8.73 -6.05 5.44
N HIS A 3 8.96 -7.13 6.14
CA HIS A 3 8.02 -7.63 7.16
C HIS A 3 8.62 -7.60 8.55
N GLY A 4 7.97 -6.85 9.45
CA GLY A 4 8.36 -6.72 10.85
C GLY A 4 7.62 -7.65 11.81
N GLY A 5 6.61 -8.40 11.34
CA GLY A 5 5.78 -9.26 12.19
C GLY A 5 5.08 -8.48 13.31
N MET A 6 4.82 -9.16 14.40
CA MET A 6 4.24 -8.56 15.62
C MET A 6 5.27 -7.83 16.49
N GLU A 7 6.56 -8.06 16.24
CA GLU A 7 7.65 -7.55 17.09
C GLU A 7 7.98 -6.08 16.83
N PHE A 8 7.71 -5.58 15.61
CA PHE A 8 8.09 -4.23 15.22
C PHE A 8 6.89 -3.36 14.86
N SER A 9 6.60 -2.42 15.73
CA SER A 9 5.58 -1.37 15.53
C SER A 9 6.17 -0.02 15.13
N ASP A 10 7.50 0.10 15.06
CA ASP A 10 8.24 1.29 14.63
C ASP A 10 9.64 0.90 14.14
N SER A 11 10.36 1.87 13.59
CA SER A 11 11.77 1.74 13.23
C SER A 11 12.66 1.54 14.47
N CYS A 12 13.76 0.79 14.36
CA CYS A 12 14.64 0.52 15.47
C CYS A 12 16.13 0.43 15.08
N ILE A 13 17.03 0.66 16.03
CA ILE A 13 18.46 0.43 15.85
C ILE A 13 18.71 -1.07 15.79
N ILE A 14 19.47 -1.52 14.79
CA ILE A 14 19.77 -2.93 14.55
C ILE A 14 20.80 -3.43 15.57
N ASN A 15 20.45 -4.53 16.23
CA ASN A 15 21.30 -5.36 17.06
C ASN A 15 21.03 -6.85 16.76
N ASP A 16 21.71 -7.75 17.44
CA ASP A 16 21.56 -9.21 17.22
C ASP A 16 20.14 -9.71 17.48
N ASP A 17 19.42 -9.13 18.42
CA ASP A 17 18.04 -9.54 18.73
C ASP A 17 17.06 -9.06 17.64
N VAL A 18 17.28 -7.86 17.10
CA VAL A 18 16.53 -7.36 15.92
C VAL A 18 16.77 -8.26 14.71
N ILE A 19 18.01 -8.67 14.46
CA ILE A 19 18.32 -9.60 13.36
C ILE A 19 17.57 -10.93 13.53
N LYS A 20 17.62 -11.52 14.73
CA LYS A 20 16.88 -12.77 15.03
C LYS A 20 15.37 -12.62 14.86
N ALA A 21 14.81 -11.48 15.25
CA ALA A 21 13.40 -11.20 15.07
C ALA A 21 13.02 -11.05 13.58
N ILE A 22 13.86 -10.38 12.77
CA ILE A 22 13.68 -10.33 11.31
C ILE A 22 13.79 -11.73 10.69
N GLU A 23 14.69 -12.59 11.17
CA GLU A 23 14.81 -13.98 10.72
C GLU A 23 13.52 -14.77 10.99
N LYS A 24 12.90 -14.60 12.15
CA LYS A 24 11.59 -15.23 12.48
C LYS A 24 10.47 -14.79 11.54
N CYS A 25 10.57 -13.59 10.97
CA CYS A 25 9.59 -13.07 10.01
C CYS A 25 9.80 -13.58 8.57
N ILE A 26 10.81 -14.38 8.28
CA ILE A 26 11.05 -14.95 6.94
C ILE A 26 9.83 -15.69 6.39
N PRO A 27 9.11 -16.54 7.16
CA PRO A 27 7.90 -17.20 6.64
C PRO A 27 6.79 -16.24 6.19
N LEU A 28 6.74 -15.02 6.75
CA LEU A 28 5.78 -13.99 6.40
C LEU A 28 6.21 -13.17 5.17
N GLY A 29 7.52 -13.08 4.92
CA GLY A 29 8.11 -12.35 3.79
C GLY A 29 9.24 -13.13 3.09
N PRO A 30 8.99 -14.36 2.58
CA PRO A 30 10.04 -15.26 2.14
C PRO A 30 10.84 -14.78 0.93
N LEU A 31 10.26 -13.92 0.12
CA LEU A 31 10.93 -13.34 -1.06
C LEU A 31 11.78 -12.11 -0.75
N HIS A 32 11.58 -11.45 0.39
CA HIS A 32 12.18 -10.15 0.68
C HIS A 32 13.04 -10.17 1.96
N ASN A 33 12.55 -10.73 3.07
CA ASN A 33 13.29 -10.69 4.34
C ASN A 33 14.68 -11.33 4.26
N PRO A 34 14.91 -12.46 3.56
CA PRO A 34 16.26 -13.00 3.37
C PRO A 34 17.21 -12.02 2.68
N ALA A 35 16.74 -11.34 1.63
CA ALA A 35 17.53 -10.33 0.91
C ALA A 35 17.82 -9.10 1.79
N ASN A 36 16.84 -8.66 2.59
CA ASN A 36 17.02 -7.58 3.55
C ASN A 36 18.09 -7.93 4.60
N LEU A 37 18.06 -9.15 5.16
CA LEU A 37 19.07 -9.64 6.11
C LEU A 37 20.48 -9.69 5.48
N MET A 38 20.58 -10.13 4.23
CA MET A 38 21.86 -10.13 3.50
C MET A 38 22.41 -8.70 3.36
N GLY A 39 21.54 -7.72 3.02
CA GLY A 39 21.92 -6.31 2.96
C GLY A 39 22.39 -5.77 4.32
N ILE A 40 21.67 -6.08 5.40
CA ILE A 40 22.05 -5.68 6.77
C ILE A 40 23.44 -6.22 7.14
N ARG A 41 23.67 -7.51 6.93
CA ARG A 41 24.96 -8.17 7.24
C ARG A 41 26.10 -7.61 6.39
N ALA A 42 25.86 -7.32 5.12
CA ALA A 42 26.85 -6.68 4.25
C ALA A 42 27.23 -5.28 4.75
N CYS A 43 26.24 -4.47 5.14
CA CYS A 43 26.49 -3.15 5.75
C CYS A 43 27.26 -3.25 7.07
N GLN A 44 26.93 -4.20 7.94
CA GLN A 44 27.64 -4.43 9.19
C GLN A 44 29.11 -4.81 8.95
N ALA A 45 29.38 -5.63 7.94
CA ALA A 45 30.76 -6.04 7.61
C ALA A 45 31.61 -4.88 7.08
N VAL A 46 31.04 -3.97 6.29
CA VAL A 46 31.74 -2.83 5.69
C VAL A 46 31.82 -1.64 6.65
N MET A 47 30.81 -1.45 7.50
CA MET A 47 30.67 -0.31 8.40
C MET A 47 30.38 -0.77 9.84
N PRO A 48 31.32 -1.52 10.51
CA PRO A 48 31.03 -2.19 11.78
C PRO A 48 30.76 -1.22 12.96
N ASN A 49 31.24 0.02 12.88
CA ASN A 49 31.06 1.03 13.92
C ASN A 49 29.97 2.05 13.60
N THR A 50 29.25 1.90 12.49
CA THR A 50 28.19 2.81 12.10
C THR A 50 26.85 2.27 12.58
N PRO A 51 26.07 3.02 13.38
CA PRO A 51 24.72 2.62 13.75
C PRO A 51 23.87 2.36 12.51
N GLN A 52 23.12 1.28 12.51
CA GLN A 52 22.21 0.91 11.45
C GLN A 52 20.78 0.85 11.98
N VAL A 53 19.83 1.27 11.18
CA VAL A 53 18.41 1.34 11.54
C VAL A 53 17.60 0.46 10.60
N ALA A 54 16.73 -0.36 11.15
CA ALA A 54 15.71 -1.09 10.40
C ALA A 54 14.41 -0.28 10.37
N VAL A 55 13.92 0.01 9.18
CA VAL A 55 12.61 0.58 8.91
C VAL A 55 11.75 -0.52 8.30
N PHE A 56 10.56 -0.74 8.86
CA PHE A 56 9.70 -1.86 8.46
C PHE A 56 8.50 -1.37 7.67
N ASP A 57 8.25 -1.99 6.53
CA ASP A 57 7.15 -1.63 5.65
C ASP A 57 5.76 -1.92 6.25
N THR A 58 5.71 -2.78 7.27
CA THR A 58 4.50 -3.12 8.03
C THR A 58 4.27 -2.24 9.27
N ALA A 59 5.28 -1.53 9.77
CA ALA A 59 5.24 -0.89 11.09
C ALA A 59 4.14 0.18 11.23
N PHE A 60 3.94 1.02 10.21
CA PHE A 60 2.90 2.06 10.23
C PHE A 60 1.49 1.50 10.46
N HIS A 61 1.23 0.28 10.00
CA HIS A 61 -0.06 -0.38 10.10
C HIS A 61 -0.31 -1.07 11.44
N MET A 62 0.67 -1.11 12.33
CA MET A 62 0.53 -1.76 13.65
C MET A 62 -0.42 -1.02 14.59
N THR A 63 -0.84 0.20 14.25
CA THR A 63 -1.86 0.96 14.98
C THR A 63 -3.30 0.53 14.67
N MET A 64 -3.52 -0.37 13.71
CA MET A 64 -4.85 -0.87 13.40
C MET A 64 -5.53 -1.51 14.62
N PRO A 65 -6.83 -1.26 14.84
CA PRO A 65 -7.57 -1.93 15.91
C PRO A 65 -7.84 -3.42 15.57
N PRO A 66 -8.07 -4.29 16.57
CA PRO A 66 -8.29 -5.72 16.35
C PRO A 66 -9.37 -6.06 15.32
N LYS A 67 -10.44 -5.31 15.27
CA LYS A 67 -11.53 -5.49 14.29
C LYS A 67 -11.10 -5.28 12.83
N ALA A 68 -10.01 -4.54 12.58
CA ALA A 68 -9.48 -4.31 11.24
C ALA A 68 -8.41 -5.34 10.86
N TYR A 69 -7.54 -5.75 11.79
CA TYR A 69 -6.47 -6.66 11.47
C TYR A 69 -6.79 -8.15 11.63
N ARG A 70 -7.82 -8.53 12.41
CA ARG A 70 -8.17 -9.95 12.61
C ARG A 70 -8.94 -10.49 11.41
N TYR A 71 -8.50 -11.63 10.90
CA TYR A 71 -9.32 -12.43 9.99
C TYR A 71 -10.38 -13.20 10.79
N ALA A 72 -11.57 -13.39 10.19
CA ALA A 72 -12.66 -14.17 10.77
C ALA A 72 -12.44 -15.68 10.57
N ILE A 73 -11.31 -16.18 11.07
CA ILE A 73 -10.91 -17.59 11.07
C ILE A 73 -10.65 -18.04 12.52
N PRO A 74 -10.46 -19.35 12.80
CA PRO A 74 -10.21 -19.84 14.17
C PRO A 74 -9.09 -19.05 14.85
N THR A 75 -9.34 -18.67 16.11
CA THR A 75 -8.50 -17.72 16.86
C THR A 75 -7.09 -18.26 17.14
N GLU A 76 -6.94 -19.60 17.17
CA GLU A 76 -5.65 -20.25 17.36
C GLU A 76 -4.60 -19.86 16.31
N TYR A 77 -4.99 -19.65 15.05
CA TYR A 77 -4.07 -19.22 14.00
C TYR A 77 -3.48 -17.83 14.25
N PHE A 78 -4.27 -16.95 14.86
CA PHE A 78 -3.72 -15.66 15.29
C PHE A 78 -2.84 -15.82 16.53
N LYS A 79 -3.27 -16.61 17.53
CA LYS A 79 -2.56 -16.72 18.80
C LYS A 79 -1.23 -17.47 18.71
N ASN A 80 -1.16 -18.45 17.81
CA ASN A 80 0.00 -19.34 17.70
C ASN A 80 0.97 -18.88 16.60
N ASP A 81 0.44 -18.30 15.52
CA ASP A 81 1.20 -18.08 14.30
C ASP A 81 1.10 -16.61 13.80
N ASP A 82 0.51 -15.71 14.59
CA ASP A 82 0.37 -14.29 14.27
C ASP A 82 -0.32 -14.01 12.92
N ILE A 83 -1.22 -14.92 12.48
CA ILE A 83 -1.94 -14.78 11.21
C ILE A 83 -2.97 -13.67 11.34
N ARG A 84 -2.65 -12.53 10.72
CA ARG A 84 -3.46 -11.31 10.71
C ARG A 84 -3.18 -10.47 9.45
N ARG A 85 -3.96 -9.40 9.26
CA ARG A 85 -3.61 -8.33 8.32
C ARG A 85 -2.44 -7.54 8.89
N TYR A 86 -1.40 -7.34 8.08
CA TYR A 86 -0.26 -6.46 8.41
C TYR A 86 -0.28 -5.19 7.55
N GLY A 87 -0.48 -5.32 6.24
CA GLY A 87 -0.34 -4.21 5.31
C GLY A 87 1.11 -3.90 4.96
N PHE A 88 1.29 -3.20 3.84
CA PHE A 88 2.59 -2.86 3.28
C PHE A 88 2.56 -1.43 2.74
N HIS A 89 3.66 -0.97 2.13
CA HIS A 89 3.89 0.44 1.76
C HIS A 89 3.78 1.39 2.98
N GLY A 90 4.06 0.86 4.19
CA GLY A 90 3.89 1.61 5.44
C GLY A 90 4.74 2.85 5.51
N THR A 91 5.97 2.81 4.99
CA THR A 91 6.86 3.97 4.92
C THR A 91 6.27 5.08 4.06
N SER A 92 5.70 4.72 2.90
CA SER A 92 5.00 5.67 2.02
C SER A 92 3.75 6.23 2.69
N HIS A 93 2.88 5.38 3.26
CA HIS A 93 1.68 5.84 3.95
C HIS A 93 1.99 6.76 5.14
N LYS A 94 3.05 6.46 5.90
CA LYS A 94 3.55 7.30 7.01
C LYS A 94 4.00 8.67 6.51
N TYR A 95 4.81 8.70 5.45
CA TYR A 95 5.27 9.92 4.83
C TYR A 95 4.12 10.80 4.35
N VAL A 96 3.23 10.22 3.52
CA VAL A 96 2.11 10.95 2.94
C VAL A 96 1.16 11.47 4.02
N ALA A 97 0.90 10.69 5.09
CA ALA A 97 0.07 11.15 6.21
C ALA A 97 0.68 12.36 6.93
N ARG A 98 1.98 12.33 7.23
CA ARG A 98 2.70 13.46 7.83
C ARG A 98 2.68 14.68 6.91
N ARG A 99 3.00 14.48 5.64
CA ARG A 99 3.03 15.57 4.66
C ARG A 99 1.65 16.21 4.45
N THR A 100 0.61 15.38 4.37
CA THR A 100 -0.77 15.87 4.25
C THR A 100 -1.18 16.71 5.47
N ALA A 101 -0.79 16.30 6.68
CA ALA A 101 -1.07 17.09 7.89
C ALA A 101 -0.45 18.50 7.84
N GLU A 102 0.77 18.61 7.30
CA GLU A 102 1.42 19.90 7.07
C GLU A 102 0.67 20.75 6.03
N LEU A 103 0.27 20.14 4.89
CA LEU A 103 -0.40 20.81 3.79
C LEU A 103 -1.79 21.33 4.17
N VAL A 104 -2.57 20.54 4.90
CA VAL A 104 -3.91 20.95 5.36
C VAL A 104 -3.88 21.79 6.63
N GLY A 105 -2.71 21.92 7.28
CA GLY A 105 -2.53 22.70 8.51
C GLY A 105 -3.28 22.16 9.72
N LYS A 106 -3.56 20.83 9.74
CA LYS A 106 -4.31 20.14 10.81
C LYS A 106 -3.63 18.84 11.19
N LYS A 107 -3.64 18.53 12.48
CA LYS A 107 -3.15 17.23 12.99
C LYS A 107 -4.29 16.20 13.13
N GLU A 108 -5.50 16.66 13.38
CA GLU A 108 -6.68 15.82 13.57
C GLU A 108 -7.55 15.89 12.31
N PHE A 109 -7.55 14.82 11.54
CA PHE A 109 -8.37 14.66 10.34
C PHE A 109 -8.41 13.20 9.90
N LYS A 110 -9.37 12.89 9.05
CA LYS A 110 -9.57 11.55 8.49
C LYS A 110 -9.19 11.57 7.02
N MET A 111 -8.31 10.66 6.62
CA MET A 111 -7.90 10.55 5.23
C MET A 111 -7.89 9.12 4.73
N VAL A 112 -8.07 8.97 3.44
CA VAL A 112 -7.71 7.76 2.70
C VAL A 112 -6.53 8.09 1.81
N ASN A 113 -5.45 7.34 1.95
CA ASN A 113 -4.30 7.44 1.07
C ASN A 113 -4.30 6.30 0.06
N CYS A 114 -4.27 6.65 -1.22
CA CYS A 114 -4.18 5.73 -2.35
C CYS A 114 -2.74 5.72 -2.87
N HIS A 115 -1.94 4.74 -2.44
CA HIS A 115 -0.62 4.47 -2.99
C HIS A 115 -0.81 3.57 -4.21
N LEU A 116 -0.79 4.16 -5.39
CA LEU A 116 -1.07 3.48 -6.66
C LEU A 116 0.19 3.46 -7.53
N GLY A 117 0.79 2.29 -7.63
CA GLY A 117 1.96 2.00 -8.45
C GLY A 117 1.84 0.63 -9.10
N ASN A 118 2.95 0.00 -9.48
CA ASN A 118 2.94 -1.39 -9.93
C ASN A 118 2.48 -2.33 -8.79
N GLY A 119 2.87 -2.04 -7.53
CA GLY A 119 2.16 -2.47 -6.33
C GLY A 119 1.24 -1.35 -5.88
N SER A 120 0.03 -1.68 -5.40
CA SER A 120 -0.96 -0.69 -4.98
C SER A 120 -1.60 -1.08 -3.64
N SER A 121 -1.76 -0.09 -2.77
CA SER A 121 -2.48 -0.26 -1.51
C SER A 121 -3.18 1.03 -1.09
N LEU A 122 -4.25 0.88 -0.33
CA LEU A 122 -4.94 1.99 0.30
C LEU A 122 -4.83 1.86 1.81
N SER A 123 -4.82 3.00 2.51
CA SER A 123 -4.88 3.04 3.97
C SER A 123 -5.90 4.07 4.45
N ALA A 124 -6.74 3.64 5.40
CA ALA A 124 -7.60 4.50 6.19
C ALA A 124 -6.78 5.07 7.35
N ILE A 125 -6.65 6.37 7.42
CA ILE A 125 -5.78 7.04 8.39
C ILE A 125 -6.61 8.06 9.17
N LYS A 126 -6.50 8.01 10.49
CA LYS A 126 -7.12 8.98 11.40
C LYS A 126 -6.08 9.55 12.33
N ASP A 127 -5.95 10.87 12.34
CA ASP A 127 -5.05 11.59 13.24
C ASP A 127 -3.61 11.06 13.17
N GLY A 128 -3.14 10.78 11.95
CA GLY A 128 -1.80 10.24 11.67
C GLY A 128 -1.60 8.74 11.96
N LYS A 129 -2.64 8.01 12.39
CA LYS A 129 -2.58 6.57 12.67
C LYS A 129 -3.34 5.75 11.64
N CYS A 130 -2.76 4.65 11.21
CA CYS A 130 -3.44 3.68 10.35
C CYS A 130 -4.57 2.98 11.13
N MET A 131 -5.78 3.02 10.56
CA MET A 131 -6.97 2.38 11.11
C MET A 131 -7.37 1.13 10.34
N ASP A 132 -7.03 1.07 9.04
CA ASP A 132 -7.21 -0.08 8.16
C ASP A 132 -6.32 0.05 6.92
N THR A 133 -6.02 -1.06 6.25
CA THR A 133 -5.25 -1.05 5.01
C THR A 133 -5.63 -2.22 4.10
N SER A 134 -5.46 -2.07 2.79
CA SER A 134 -5.98 -3.03 1.81
C SER A 134 -5.15 -4.30 1.66
N MET A 135 -3.82 -4.22 1.77
CA MET A 135 -2.98 -5.42 1.76
C MET A 135 -3.16 -6.23 3.04
N GLY A 136 -2.95 -7.53 2.96
CA GLY A 136 -3.27 -8.49 4.02
C GLY A 136 -2.06 -8.98 4.82
N LEU A 137 -2.04 -10.29 5.06
CA LEU A 137 -0.88 -11.04 5.55
C LEU A 137 0.30 -10.90 4.58
N SER A 138 -0.02 -10.87 3.29
CA SER A 138 0.93 -10.68 2.19
C SER A 138 0.52 -9.47 1.34
N PRO A 139 1.40 -8.97 0.45
CA PRO A 139 1.08 -7.87 -0.45
C PRO A 139 0.23 -8.29 -1.67
N LEU A 140 -0.44 -9.44 -1.64
CA LEU A 140 -1.34 -9.92 -2.70
C LEU A 140 -2.76 -9.36 -2.56
N ALA A 141 -3.29 -9.31 -1.32
CA ALA A 141 -4.65 -8.84 -1.06
C ALA A 141 -4.84 -7.35 -1.36
N GLY A 142 -6.08 -6.94 -1.53
CA GLY A 142 -6.47 -5.56 -1.79
C GLY A 142 -6.91 -5.33 -3.23
N VAL A 143 -6.61 -4.17 -3.78
CA VAL A 143 -6.92 -3.81 -5.17
C VAL A 143 -6.08 -4.62 -6.15
N PRO A 144 -6.57 -4.87 -7.38
CA PRO A 144 -5.72 -5.43 -8.43
C PRO A 144 -4.54 -4.50 -8.71
N MET A 145 -3.41 -5.06 -9.11
CA MET A 145 -2.14 -4.33 -9.31
C MET A 145 -1.57 -4.65 -10.69
N GLY A 146 -0.40 -4.18 -11.02
CA GLY A 146 0.20 -4.45 -12.33
C GLY A 146 0.19 -5.94 -12.71
N THR A 147 0.65 -6.82 -11.80
CA THR A 147 0.72 -8.29 -12.02
C THR A 147 0.04 -9.11 -10.94
N ARG A 148 -0.50 -8.50 -9.87
CA ARG A 148 -1.17 -9.18 -8.75
C ARG A 148 -2.68 -9.08 -8.91
N SER A 149 -3.37 -10.17 -8.56
CA SER A 149 -4.84 -10.24 -8.69
C SER A 149 -5.59 -9.28 -7.77
N GLY A 150 -5.02 -8.93 -6.61
CA GLY A 150 -5.80 -8.35 -5.52
C GLY A 150 -6.71 -9.39 -4.88
N ASP A 151 -7.79 -8.93 -4.25
CA ASP A 151 -8.77 -9.78 -3.57
C ASP A 151 -9.42 -10.76 -4.54
N ILE A 152 -9.51 -12.01 -4.08
CA ILE A 152 -10.11 -13.11 -4.81
C ILE A 152 -10.85 -14.02 -3.82
N ASP A 153 -11.92 -14.68 -4.26
CA ASP A 153 -12.52 -15.75 -3.48
C ASP A 153 -11.51 -16.90 -3.30
N ALA A 154 -11.27 -17.28 -2.05
CA ALA A 154 -10.34 -18.37 -1.71
C ALA A 154 -10.66 -19.69 -2.44
N CYS A 155 -11.94 -19.97 -2.71
CA CYS A 155 -12.36 -21.15 -3.45
C CYS A 155 -11.91 -21.16 -4.92
N VAL A 156 -11.60 -20.00 -5.50
CA VAL A 156 -11.03 -19.92 -6.85
C VAL A 156 -9.65 -20.57 -6.90
N VAL A 157 -8.83 -20.41 -5.85
CA VAL A 157 -7.52 -21.07 -5.74
C VAL A 157 -7.70 -22.58 -5.80
N GLN A 158 -8.58 -23.14 -4.97
CA GLN A 158 -8.86 -24.57 -4.95
C GLN A 158 -9.39 -25.05 -6.31
N PHE A 159 -10.32 -24.30 -6.92
CA PHE A 159 -10.89 -24.66 -8.22
C PHE A 159 -9.82 -24.73 -9.32
N ILE A 160 -8.93 -23.74 -9.38
CA ILE A 160 -7.83 -23.70 -10.37
C ILE A 160 -6.88 -24.87 -10.15
N CYS A 161 -6.45 -25.09 -8.89
CA CYS A 161 -5.54 -26.20 -8.55
C CYS A 161 -6.12 -27.56 -8.99
N ASN A 162 -7.37 -27.82 -8.65
CA ASN A 162 -8.04 -29.08 -9.00
C ASN A 162 -8.26 -29.25 -10.50
N LYS A 163 -8.71 -28.18 -11.20
CA LYS A 163 -9.04 -28.24 -12.63
C LYS A 163 -7.81 -28.41 -13.52
N TYR A 164 -6.72 -27.72 -13.17
CA TYR A 164 -5.52 -27.68 -14.02
C TYR A 164 -4.35 -28.51 -13.47
N GLY A 165 -4.54 -29.23 -12.35
CA GLY A 165 -3.46 -30.01 -11.72
C GLY A 165 -2.31 -29.15 -11.20
N MET A 166 -2.60 -27.91 -10.81
CA MET A 166 -1.61 -26.93 -10.35
C MET A 166 -1.40 -27.06 -8.83
N SER A 167 -0.17 -26.89 -8.35
CA SER A 167 0.08 -26.78 -6.92
C SER A 167 -0.45 -25.46 -6.37
N VAL A 168 -0.69 -25.38 -5.06
CA VAL A 168 -1.08 -24.12 -4.41
C VAL A 168 0.00 -23.05 -4.60
N ASP A 169 1.27 -23.41 -4.52
CA ASP A 169 2.40 -22.49 -4.68
C ASP A 169 2.49 -21.94 -6.11
N ASP A 170 2.25 -22.77 -7.12
CA ASP A 170 2.19 -22.32 -8.52
C ASP A 170 1.00 -21.42 -8.77
N CYS A 171 -0.15 -21.74 -8.18
CA CYS A 171 -1.35 -20.90 -8.25
C CYS A 171 -1.10 -19.54 -7.61
N LEU A 172 -0.53 -19.48 -6.41
CA LEU A 172 -0.17 -18.22 -5.75
C LEU A 172 0.90 -17.45 -6.54
N THR A 173 1.84 -18.14 -7.17
CA THR A 173 2.82 -17.51 -8.06
C THR A 173 2.14 -16.88 -9.28
N MET A 174 1.17 -17.55 -9.89
CA MET A 174 0.37 -17.01 -10.98
C MET A 174 -0.42 -15.77 -10.53
N LEU A 175 -1.08 -15.83 -9.37
CA LEU A 175 -1.82 -14.70 -8.81
C LEU A 175 -0.93 -13.48 -8.49
N ASN A 176 0.34 -13.69 -8.17
CA ASN A 176 1.30 -12.63 -7.89
C ASN A 176 1.98 -12.05 -9.13
N LYS A 177 2.25 -12.88 -10.16
CA LYS A 177 3.16 -12.50 -11.25
C LYS A 177 2.51 -12.46 -12.63
N LYS A 178 1.34 -13.09 -12.82
CA LYS A 178 0.70 -13.26 -14.12
C LYS A 178 -0.78 -12.86 -14.11
N SER A 179 -1.18 -12.04 -13.15
CA SER A 179 -2.56 -11.59 -12.93
C SER A 179 -2.65 -10.07 -13.02
N GLY A 180 -3.64 -9.48 -12.41
CA GLY A 180 -3.82 -8.03 -12.34
C GLY A 180 -4.04 -7.39 -13.71
N MET A 181 -3.51 -6.19 -13.89
CA MET A 181 -3.66 -5.41 -15.12
C MET A 181 -3.08 -6.12 -16.33
N LEU A 182 -1.92 -6.77 -16.16
CA LEU A 182 -1.30 -7.58 -17.20
C LEU A 182 -2.26 -8.66 -17.75
N ALA A 183 -2.90 -9.39 -16.84
CA ALA A 183 -3.80 -10.47 -17.25
C ALA A 183 -5.13 -9.98 -17.83
N LEU A 184 -5.69 -8.92 -17.27
CA LEU A 184 -6.96 -8.35 -17.74
C LEU A 184 -6.82 -7.72 -19.12
N SER A 185 -5.73 -6.99 -19.36
CA SER A 185 -5.49 -6.35 -20.67
C SER A 185 -4.93 -7.30 -21.73
N GLY A 186 -4.20 -8.34 -21.29
CA GLY A 186 -3.41 -9.18 -22.20
C GLY A 186 -2.24 -8.44 -22.88
N VAL A 187 -1.97 -7.18 -22.51
CA VAL A 187 -1.00 -6.31 -23.16
C VAL A 187 0.17 -5.97 -22.24
N SER A 188 -0.10 -5.31 -21.11
CA SER A 188 0.94 -4.76 -20.25
C SER A 188 0.47 -4.60 -18.81
N SER A 189 1.43 -4.48 -17.89
CA SER A 189 1.20 -4.03 -16.52
C SER A 189 1.38 -2.52 -16.34
N ASP A 190 1.88 -1.83 -17.36
CA ASP A 190 2.14 -0.39 -17.34
C ASP A 190 0.86 0.38 -17.74
N PHE A 191 0.42 1.26 -16.86
CA PHE A 191 -0.80 2.05 -17.07
C PHE A 191 -0.72 3.00 -18.27
N ARG A 192 0.47 3.38 -18.71
CA ARG A 192 0.66 4.18 -19.94
C ARG A 192 0.23 3.37 -21.16
N ASP A 193 0.71 2.12 -21.23
CA ASP A 193 0.34 1.21 -22.32
C ASP A 193 -1.16 0.89 -22.30
N LEU A 194 -1.76 0.79 -21.10
CA LEU A 194 -3.20 0.56 -20.94
C LEU A 194 -4.03 1.75 -21.41
N ASN A 195 -3.64 2.98 -21.04
CA ASN A 195 -4.31 4.20 -21.51
C ASN A 195 -4.19 4.33 -23.03
N ASP A 196 -3.00 4.16 -23.61
CA ASP A 196 -2.79 4.22 -25.05
C ASP A 196 -3.61 3.14 -25.79
N GLY A 197 -3.65 1.92 -25.21
CA GLY A 197 -4.48 0.84 -25.74
C GLY A 197 -5.97 1.14 -25.71
N ALA A 198 -6.48 1.67 -24.62
CA ALA A 198 -7.88 2.06 -24.47
C ALA A 198 -8.26 3.20 -25.44
N GLU A 199 -7.41 4.21 -25.59
CA GLU A 199 -7.61 5.30 -26.56
C GLU A 199 -7.60 4.78 -28.01
N ALA A 200 -6.81 3.73 -28.29
CA ALA A 200 -6.81 3.05 -29.58
C ALA A 200 -8.00 2.09 -29.79
N GLY A 201 -8.92 1.98 -28.82
CA GLY A 201 -10.14 1.16 -28.90
C GLY A 201 -9.95 -0.29 -28.46
N ASN A 202 -8.89 -0.62 -27.70
CA ASN A 202 -8.72 -1.94 -27.10
C ASN A 202 -9.63 -2.08 -25.87
N GLU A 203 -10.69 -2.93 -26.01
CA GLU A 203 -11.69 -3.13 -24.97
C GLU A 203 -11.12 -3.79 -23.71
N ASP A 204 -10.11 -4.66 -23.83
CA ASP A 204 -9.48 -5.33 -22.68
C ASP A 204 -8.60 -4.34 -21.87
N CYS A 205 -7.95 -3.41 -22.55
CA CYS A 205 -7.24 -2.32 -21.88
C CYS A 205 -8.23 -1.41 -21.11
N GLN A 206 -9.34 -1.05 -21.74
CA GLN A 206 -10.38 -0.26 -21.08
C GLN A 206 -10.96 -1.02 -19.88
N LEU A 207 -11.29 -2.31 -20.03
CA LEU A 207 -11.78 -3.15 -18.93
C LEU A 207 -10.78 -3.21 -17.75
N ALA A 208 -9.48 -3.31 -18.04
CA ALA A 208 -8.46 -3.34 -17.01
C ALA A 208 -8.44 -2.02 -16.21
N LEU A 209 -8.51 -0.87 -16.90
CA LEU A 209 -8.59 0.45 -16.26
C LEU A 209 -9.88 0.61 -15.44
N ASP A 210 -11.03 0.24 -16.01
CA ASP A 210 -12.33 0.27 -15.33
C ASP A 210 -12.32 -0.57 -14.06
N LYS A 211 -11.80 -1.80 -14.17
CA LYS A 211 -11.68 -2.72 -13.00
C LYS A 211 -10.80 -2.14 -11.92
N PHE A 212 -9.67 -1.56 -12.27
CA PHE A 212 -8.77 -0.93 -11.31
C PHE A 212 -9.43 0.24 -10.60
N ALA A 213 -9.98 1.20 -11.35
CA ALA A 213 -10.65 2.37 -10.79
C ALA A 213 -11.83 1.99 -9.90
N TYR A 214 -12.64 1.01 -10.34
CA TYR A 214 -13.78 0.49 -9.58
C TYR A 214 -13.34 -0.10 -8.22
N GLU A 215 -12.30 -0.95 -8.20
CA GLU A 215 -11.83 -1.54 -6.94
C GLU A 215 -11.18 -0.50 -6.02
N VAL A 216 -10.41 0.43 -6.55
CA VAL A 216 -9.86 1.54 -5.77
C VAL A 216 -10.98 2.37 -5.13
N ALA A 217 -12.00 2.75 -5.92
CA ALA A 217 -13.15 3.50 -5.41
C ALA A 217 -13.94 2.75 -4.34
N LYS A 218 -14.14 1.44 -4.50
CA LYS A 218 -14.77 0.59 -3.48
C LYS A 218 -14.00 0.61 -2.16
N TYR A 219 -12.67 0.51 -2.22
CA TYR A 219 -11.84 0.59 -1.01
C TYR A 219 -11.90 1.97 -0.36
N VAL A 220 -11.91 3.05 -1.15
CA VAL A 220 -12.13 4.42 -0.61
C VAL A 220 -13.48 4.49 0.09
N GLY A 221 -14.55 3.97 -0.52
CA GLY A 221 -15.89 3.93 0.08
C GLY A 221 -15.93 3.12 1.37
N ALA A 222 -15.30 1.93 1.39
CA ALA A 222 -15.20 1.09 2.58
C ALA A 222 -14.43 1.80 3.71
N TYR A 223 -13.35 2.49 3.38
CA TYR A 223 -12.56 3.23 4.37
C TYR A 223 -13.23 4.52 4.84
N ALA A 224 -14.00 5.19 3.97
CA ALA A 224 -14.87 6.27 4.40
C ALA A 224 -15.91 5.80 5.42
N ALA A 225 -16.46 4.59 5.23
CA ALA A 225 -17.35 3.98 6.23
C ALA A 225 -16.61 3.61 7.52
N ALA A 226 -15.43 2.98 7.43
CA ALA A 226 -14.60 2.60 8.59
C ALA A 226 -14.20 3.80 9.46
N LEU A 227 -13.96 4.96 8.82
CA LEU A 227 -13.61 6.22 9.47
C LEU A 227 -14.84 7.07 9.87
N ASN A 228 -16.04 6.67 9.45
CA ASN A 228 -17.25 7.50 9.56
C ASN A 228 -17.06 8.87 8.90
N GLY A 229 -16.78 8.86 7.59
CA GLY A 229 -16.47 10.03 6.77
C GLY A 229 -14.96 10.27 6.60
N ILE A 230 -14.60 11.04 5.58
CA ILE A 230 -13.23 11.47 5.30
C ILE A 230 -13.18 12.96 5.00
N ASP A 231 -12.06 13.59 5.35
CA ASP A 231 -11.77 14.99 5.08
C ASP A 231 -10.87 15.15 3.85
N VAL A 232 -9.98 14.18 3.64
CA VAL A 232 -8.94 14.21 2.61
C VAL A 232 -8.82 12.87 1.90
N LEU A 233 -8.67 12.90 0.59
CA LEU A 233 -8.26 11.80 -0.27
C LEU A 233 -6.92 12.15 -0.90
N THR A 234 -5.93 11.25 -0.83
CA THR A 234 -4.62 11.48 -1.43
C THR A 234 -4.27 10.40 -2.45
N PHE A 235 -3.62 10.83 -3.54
CA PHE A 235 -3.04 9.96 -4.56
C PHE A 235 -1.53 10.10 -4.54
N THR A 236 -0.82 8.97 -4.50
CA THR A 236 0.64 8.90 -4.45
C THR A 236 1.18 7.70 -5.22
N ALA A 237 2.48 7.60 -5.35
CA ALA A 237 3.21 6.62 -6.17
C ALA A 237 2.96 6.80 -7.68
N GLY A 238 3.64 5.99 -8.49
CA GLY A 238 3.81 6.23 -9.92
C GLY A 238 2.52 6.49 -10.69
N VAL A 239 1.47 5.70 -10.49
CA VAL A 239 0.14 5.88 -11.11
C VAL A 239 -0.61 7.02 -10.42
N GLY A 240 -0.68 7.01 -9.09
CA GLY A 240 -1.40 8.04 -8.33
C GLY A 240 -0.90 9.47 -8.60
N GLU A 241 0.41 9.64 -8.74
CA GLU A 241 1.04 10.94 -8.99
C GLU A 241 0.93 11.42 -10.44
N ASN A 242 0.94 10.49 -11.41
CA ASN A 242 1.16 10.85 -12.81
C ASN A 242 -0.01 10.55 -13.73
N ASP A 243 -0.99 9.74 -13.32
CA ASP A 243 -2.10 9.32 -14.15
C ASP A 243 -3.40 10.06 -13.80
N CYS A 244 -3.67 11.14 -14.52
CA CYS A 244 -4.88 11.95 -14.30
C CYS A 244 -6.16 11.22 -14.76
N VAL A 245 -6.05 10.28 -15.70
CA VAL A 245 -7.20 9.49 -16.18
C VAL A 245 -7.68 8.56 -15.07
N VAL A 246 -6.75 7.79 -14.48
CA VAL A 246 -7.08 6.91 -13.36
C VAL A 246 -7.64 7.69 -12.16
N ARG A 247 -7.04 8.84 -11.80
CA ARG A 247 -7.58 9.67 -10.72
C ARG A 247 -9.00 10.13 -10.98
N GLN A 248 -9.29 10.58 -12.23
CA GLN A 248 -10.64 10.98 -12.64
C GLN A 248 -11.61 9.81 -12.52
N MET A 249 -11.26 8.66 -13.11
CA MET A 249 -12.11 7.46 -13.08
C MET A 249 -12.44 7.02 -11.64
N VAL A 250 -11.48 7.08 -10.73
CA VAL A 250 -11.72 6.76 -9.31
C VAL A 250 -12.66 7.77 -8.68
N CYS A 251 -12.41 9.06 -8.89
CA CYS A 251 -13.19 10.13 -8.26
C CYS A 251 -14.62 10.23 -8.80
N ASP A 252 -14.88 9.80 -10.03
CA ASP A 252 -16.23 9.75 -10.62
C ASP A 252 -17.19 8.84 -9.83
N TYR A 253 -16.67 7.84 -9.13
CA TYR A 253 -17.46 7.00 -8.21
C TYR A 253 -17.72 7.65 -6.86
N LEU A 254 -16.99 8.71 -6.48
CA LEU A 254 -16.96 9.25 -5.13
C LEU A 254 -17.82 10.53 -4.93
N GLY A 255 -18.65 10.86 -5.90
CA GLY A 255 -19.57 12.00 -5.80
C GLY A 255 -20.49 11.94 -4.58
N PHE A 256 -20.88 10.75 -4.11
CA PHE A 256 -21.69 10.57 -2.91
C PHE A 256 -20.97 11.02 -1.61
N LEU A 257 -19.65 11.06 -1.61
CA LEU A 257 -18.83 11.63 -0.52
C LEU A 257 -18.67 13.16 -0.66
N GLY A 258 -19.13 13.73 -1.77
CA GLY A 258 -18.93 15.14 -2.10
C GLY A 258 -17.54 15.43 -2.68
N VAL A 259 -16.90 14.44 -3.28
CA VAL A 259 -15.66 14.60 -4.05
C VAL A 259 -15.99 15.29 -5.37
N GLU A 260 -15.27 16.36 -5.68
CA GLU A 260 -15.36 17.09 -6.94
C GLU A 260 -13.96 17.50 -7.39
N LEU A 261 -13.49 16.90 -8.50
CA LEU A 261 -12.19 17.26 -9.08
C LEU A 261 -12.27 18.51 -9.94
N ASP A 262 -11.20 19.29 -9.93
CA ASP A 262 -10.95 20.33 -10.93
C ASP A 262 -10.23 19.69 -12.13
N PRO A 263 -10.85 19.70 -13.34
CA PRO A 263 -10.29 19.03 -14.51
C PRO A 263 -8.91 19.55 -14.93
N GLU A 264 -8.64 20.86 -14.73
CA GLU A 264 -7.36 21.47 -15.09
C GLU A 264 -6.28 21.16 -14.04
N LEU A 265 -6.61 21.27 -12.76
CA LEU A 265 -5.68 20.93 -11.68
C LEU A 265 -5.34 19.43 -11.68
N ASN A 266 -6.32 18.57 -12.03
CA ASN A 266 -6.09 17.13 -12.14
C ASN A 266 -5.08 16.72 -13.23
N LYS A 267 -4.81 17.57 -14.23
CA LYS A 267 -3.78 17.30 -15.26
C LYS A 267 -2.36 17.33 -14.72
N SER A 268 -2.17 17.68 -13.45
CA SER A 268 -0.84 17.70 -12.82
C SER A 268 -0.17 16.32 -12.82
N ARG A 269 1.16 16.32 -12.94
CA ARG A 269 2.00 15.12 -12.88
C ARG A 269 3.15 15.34 -11.92
N GLY A 270 3.29 14.44 -10.93
CA GLY A 270 4.40 14.43 -9.97
C GLY A 270 4.55 15.71 -9.14
N LYS A 271 3.51 16.54 -9.05
CA LYS A 271 3.54 17.78 -8.29
C LYS A 271 2.61 17.70 -7.09
N GLU A 272 3.11 18.14 -5.95
CA GLU A 272 2.32 18.29 -4.74
C GLU A 272 1.32 19.42 -4.90
N MET A 273 0.04 19.08 -4.93
CA MET A 273 -1.03 20.07 -5.03
C MET A 273 -2.42 19.50 -4.73
N VAL A 274 -3.33 20.38 -4.33
CA VAL A 274 -4.76 20.09 -4.30
C VAL A 274 -5.29 20.04 -5.73
N ILE A 275 -6.13 19.05 -6.04
CA ILE A 275 -6.72 18.84 -7.36
C ILE A 275 -8.25 18.80 -7.31
N SER A 276 -8.86 19.03 -6.15
CA SER A 276 -10.30 19.21 -6.00
C SER A 276 -10.73 20.67 -6.16
N THR A 277 -11.98 20.90 -6.56
CA THR A 277 -12.57 22.23 -6.60
C THR A 277 -12.71 22.81 -5.19
N PRO A 278 -12.85 24.15 -5.03
CA PRO A 278 -13.14 24.76 -3.75
C PRO A 278 -14.49 24.32 -3.12
N ASN A 279 -15.41 23.79 -3.92
CA ASN A 279 -16.72 23.32 -3.48
C ASN A 279 -16.70 21.85 -3.01
N SER A 280 -15.63 21.11 -3.29
CA SER A 280 -15.48 19.73 -2.87
C SER A 280 -15.51 19.62 -1.35
N LYS A 281 -16.36 18.72 -0.83
CA LYS A 281 -16.44 18.44 0.62
C LYS A 281 -15.22 17.70 1.13
N VAL A 282 -14.64 16.85 0.28
CA VAL A 282 -13.40 16.12 0.54
C VAL A 282 -12.30 16.76 -0.29
N GLN A 283 -11.24 17.22 0.35
CA GLN A 283 -10.08 17.70 -0.39
C GLN A 283 -9.38 16.53 -1.08
N VAL A 284 -9.07 16.66 -2.35
CA VAL A 284 -8.30 15.67 -3.10
C VAL A 284 -6.91 16.23 -3.43
N TRP A 285 -5.88 15.49 -3.06
CA TRP A 285 -4.51 15.91 -3.22
C TRP A 285 -3.69 14.90 -4.02
N VAL A 286 -2.76 15.39 -4.81
CA VAL A 286 -1.57 14.62 -5.24
C VAL A 286 -0.46 14.96 -4.26
N VAL A 287 0.08 13.93 -3.60
CA VAL A 287 1.20 14.06 -2.66
C VAL A 287 2.27 13.06 -3.07
N PRO A 288 3.32 13.47 -3.78
CA PRO A 288 4.41 12.57 -4.15
C PRO A 288 5.03 11.92 -2.92
N THR A 289 5.15 10.59 -2.94
CA THR A 289 5.80 9.86 -1.84
C THR A 289 7.31 10.10 -1.84
N ASN A 290 7.91 10.06 -0.67
CA ASN A 290 9.36 10.14 -0.50
C ASN A 290 9.78 9.20 0.64
N GLU A 291 9.85 7.91 0.33
CA GLU A 291 10.20 6.86 1.28
C GLU A 291 11.65 6.98 1.75
N GLU A 292 12.56 7.39 0.85
CA GLU A 292 13.97 7.59 1.19
C GLU A 292 14.14 8.70 2.25
N LEU A 293 13.44 9.81 2.09
CA LEU A 293 13.43 10.89 3.08
C LEU A 293 12.86 10.41 4.42
N MET A 294 11.77 9.63 4.39
CA MET A 294 11.16 9.09 5.62
C MET A 294 12.13 8.16 6.36
N ILE A 295 12.82 7.27 5.62
CA ILE A 295 13.85 6.39 6.17
C ILE A 295 15.01 7.20 6.76
N ALA A 296 15.47 8.23 6.07
CA ALA A 296 16.54 9.10 6.54
C ALA A 296 16.14 9.85 7.81
N GLN A 297 14.92 10.35 7.89
CA GLN A 297 14.39 11.04 9.09
C GLN A 297 14.31 10.10 10.29
N ASP A 298 13.68 8.93 10.13
CA ASP A 298 13.59 7.93 11.21
C ASP A 298 14.99 7.50 11.68
N THR A 299 15.92 7.30 10.73
CA THR A 299 17.32 6.95 11.05
C THR A 299 18.02 8.05 11.86
N ALA A 300 17.91 9.30 11.43
CA ALA A 300 18.54 10.42 12.11
C ALA A 300 17.96 10.64 13.52
N GLU A 301 16.63 10.50 13.66
CA GLU A 301 15.95 10.64 14.95
C GLU A 301 16.42 9.58 15.95
N LEU A 302 16.45 8.31 15.56
CA LEU A 302 16.84 7.20 16.43
C LEU A 302 18.34 7.25 16.80
N VAL A 303 19.22 7.54 15.83
CA VAL A 303 20.67 7.62 16.09
C VAL A 303 21.01 8.80 16.97
N ASN A 304 20.34 9.95 16.82
CA ASN A 304 20.57 11.12 17.67
C ASN A 304 20.04 10.90 19.09
N ALA A 305 18.89 10.24 19.25
CA ALA A 305 18.36 9.89 20.56
C ALA A 305 19.28 8.91 21.33
N ALA A 306 19.92 7.96 20.63
CA ALA A 306 20.83 7.00 21.23
C ALA A 306 22.20 7.60 21.66
N LYS A 307 22.52 8.83 21.23
CA LYS A 307 23.75 9.56 21.62
C LYS A 307 23.58 10.44 22.88
N GLN A 308 22.34 10.63 23.31
CA GLN A 308 21.98 11.36 24.53
C GLN A 308 21.92 10.42 25.73
#